data_f33db13e592c03b9da177aaaebd9fa83
#
_entry.id   f33db13e592c03b9da177aaaebd9fa83
#
_cell.length_a   1.000
_cell.length_b   1.000
_cell.length_c   1.000
_cell.angle_alpha   90.00
_cell.angle_beta   90.00
_cell.angle_gamma   90.00
#
_symmetry.space_group_name_H-M   'P 1'
#
loop_
_entity.id
_entity.type
_entity.pdbx_description
1 polymer ?
#
loop_
_entity_poly.entity_id
_entity_poly.type
_entity_poly.pdbx_seq_one_letter_code
_entity_poly.pdbx_strand_id
1 'polypeptide(L)'
;MVVLRPMMAKHSIAYVIIVLTIAAGILSLPNIGLYYGLHEWTAARTGGIVDARFIALIDTAIESPLGQISMIPMLAWIAKNAPPHLKATFFAVMASFTNLALTAASLGTKYLNEIYTVTREVRDRVTDAVTGVADYSELGWLLITVALIGLLLPLLTVFVIQRSPLRTQQ
;
A
#
# COMPACT_ATOMS: atom_id res chain seq x y z
N MET A 1 9.82 -14.65 -7.51
CA MET A 1 9.61 -16.07 -7.13
C MET A 1 10.78 -16.65 -6.32
N VAL A 2 12.04 -16.25 -6.57
CA VAL A 2 13.23 -16.85 -5.91
C VAL A 2 13.23 -16.61 -4.39
N VAL A 3 12.85 -15.43 -3.91
CA VAL A 3 12.88 -15.05 -2.48
C VAL A 3 11.64 -15.55 -1.71
N LEU A 4 10.46 -15.45 -2.31
CA LEU A 4 9.20 -15.81 -1.61
C LEU A 4 9.00 -17.31 -1.43
N ARG A 5 9.42 -18.12 -2.40
CA ARG A 5 9.25 -19.57 -2.33
C ARG A 5 9.92 -20.19 -1.10
N PRO A 6 11.20 -19.91 -0.78
CA PRO A 6 11.82 -20.42 0.44
C PRO A 6 11.22 -19.80 1.71
N MET A 7 10.76 -18.55 1.66
CA MET A 7 10.13 -17.89 2.81
C MET A 7 8.77 -18.54 3.14
N MET A 8 7.94 -18.79 2.13
CA MET A 8 6.64 -19.47 2.31
C MET A 8 6.78 -20.96 2.68
N ALA A 9 7.89 -21.60 2.32
CA ALA A 9 8.14 -22.99 2.69
C ALA A 9 8.61 -23.16 4.15
N LYS A 10 9.22 -22.11 4.74
CA LYS A 10 9.83 -22.16 6.06
C LYS A 10 9.05 -21.41 7.14
N HIS A 11 8.20 -20.48 6.76
CA HIS A 11 7.54 -19.57 7.69
C HIS A 11 6.01 -19.58 7.52
N SER A 12 5.31 -19.23 8.60
CA SER A 12 3.85 -19.12 8.59
C SER A 12 3.38 -17.99 7.65
N ILE A 13 2.16 -18.11 7.15
CA ILE A 13 1.52 -17.07 6.34
C ILE A 13 1.46 -15.74 7.10
N ALA A 14 1.18 -15.78 8.40
CA ALA A 14 1.19 -14.59 9.27
C ALA A 14 2.55 -13.89 9.24
N TYR A 15 3.65 -14.63 9.35
CA TYR A 15 5.00 -14.05 9.25
C TYR A 15 5.24 -13.40 7.89
N VAL A 16 4.84 -14.06 6.80
CA VAL A 16 4.98 -13.51 5.44
C VAL A 16 4.20 -12.20 5.29
N ILE A 17 2.96 -12.15 5.80
CA ILE A 17 2.15 -10.92 5.78
C ILE A 17 2.83 -9.81 6.57
N ILE A 18 3.32 -10.10 7.78
CA ILE A 18 4.03 -9.11 8.60
C ILE A 18 5.24 -8.52 7.86
N VAL A 19 6.08 -9.39 7.29
CA VAL A 19 7.28 -8.95 6.56
C VAL A 19 6.92 -8.08 5.35
N LEU A 20 5.91 -8.49 4.56
CA LEU A 20 5.44 -7.71 3.41
C LEU A 20 4.81 -6.37 3.83
N THR A 21 4.06 -6.35 4.93
CA THR A 21 3.46 -5.12 5.48
C THR A 21 4.54 -4.15 5.94
N ILE A 22 5.57 -4.63 6.64
CA ILE A 22 6.70 -3.79 7.07
C ILE A 22 7.48 -3.27 5.85
N ALA A 23 7.74 -4.13 4.86
CA ALA A 23 8.41 -3.72 3.63
C ALA A 23 7.61 -2.64 2.88
N ALA A 24 6.29 -2.79 2.75
CA ALA A 24 5.42 -1.78 2.17
C ALA A 24 5.43 -0.46 2.97
N GLY A 25 5.41 -0.54 4.31
CA GLY A 25 5.54 0.62 5.19
C GLY A 25 6.87 1.37 5.01
N ILE A 26 7.98 0.65 4.85
CA ILE A 26 9.29 1.25 4.56
C ILE A 26 9.29 1.93 3.19
N LEU A 27 8.69 1.29 2.17
CA LEU A 27 8.60 1.84 0.82
C LEU A 27 7.64 3.04 0.71
N SER A 28 6.75 3.26 1.66
CA SER A 28 5.93 4.48 1.69
C SER A 28 6.70 5.72 2.19
N LEU A 29 7.86 5.53 2.86
CA LEU A 29 8.65 6.64 3.42
C LEU A 29 9.23 7.61 2.36
N PRO A 30 9.72 7.17 1.19
CA PRO A 30 10.17 8.08 0.14
C PRO A 30 9.09 9.07 -0.31
N ASN A 31 7.83 8.63 -0.44
CA ASN A 31 6.71 9.49 -0.80
C ASN A 31 6.44 10.58 0.25
N ILE A 32 6.51 10.22 1.53
CA ILE A 32 6.43 11.19 2.63
C ILE A 32 7.63 12.12 2.58
N GLY A 33 8.83 11.56 2.39
CA GLY A 33 10.09 12.32 2.29
C GLY A 33 10.09 13.33 1.14
N LEU A 34 9.50 12.99 -0.01
CA LEU A 34 9.38 13.90 -1.15
C LEU A 34 8.58 15.16 -0.78
N TYR A 35 7.50 15.02 -0.04
CA TYR A 35 6.71 16.15 0.44
C TYR A 35 7.53 17.05 1.39
N TYR A 36 8.34 16.47 2.27
CA TYR A 36 9.18 17.21 3.22
C TYR A 36 10.57 17.63 2.68
N GLY A 37 10.76 17.63 1.34
CA GLY A 37 11.96 18.15 0.71
C GLY A 37 13.15 17.18 0.67
N LEU A 38 12.94 15.87 0.86
CA LEU A 38 14.01 14.86 0.73
C LEU A 38 14.75 14.99 -0.60
N HIS A 39 14.04 15.29 -1.68
CA HIS A 39 14.61 15.46 -3.01
C HIS A 39 15.58 16.64 -3.14
N GLU A 40 15.35 17.73 -2.40
CA GLU A 40 16.26 18.88 -2.37
C GLU A 40 17.56 18.51 -1.68
N TRP A 41 17.45 17.83 -0.55
CA TRP A 41 18.61 17.36 0.23
C TRP A 41 19.45 16.33 -0.54
N THR A 42 18.82 15.38 -1.23
CA THR A 42 19.53 14.38 -2.05
C THR A 42 20.15 15.00 -3.29
N ALA A 43 19.43 15.87 -4.01
CA ALA A 43 19.92 16.56 -5.18
C ALA A 43 21.16 17.44 -4.86
N ALA A 44 21.14 18.17 -3.75
CA ALA A 44 22.28 18.99 -3.31
C ALA A 44 23.54 18.15 -3.06
N ARG A 45 23.41 16.89 -2.59
CA ARG A 45 24.54 16.00 -2.32
C ARG A 45 25.01 15.18 -3.52
N THR A 46 24.17 15.01 -4.52
CA THR A 46 24.46 14.16 -5.69
C THR A 46 24.65 14.96 -6.98
N GLY A 47 24.83 16.29 -6.87
CA GLY A 47 24.97 17.14 -8.05
C GLY A 47 23.73 17.17 -8.94
N GLY A 48 22.52 17.03 -8.36
CA GLY A 48 21.25 17.03 -9.07
C GLY A 48 20.80 15.68 -9.64
N ILE A 49 21.59 14.60 -9.45
CA ILE A 49 21.26 13.28 -10.02
C ILE A 49 20.06 12.66 -9.30
N VAL A 50 20.03 12.72 -7.96
CA VAL A 50 18.94 12.13 -7.16
C VAL A 50 17.92 13.23 -6.84
N ASP A 51 17.17 13.62 -7.85
CA ASP A 51 16.07 14.58 -7.77
C ASP A 51 14.72 13.91 -7.45
N ALA A 52 13.64 14.68 -7.41
CA ALA A 52 12.30 14.17 -7.14
C ALA A 52 11.86 13.11 -8.17
N ARG A 53 12.25 13.25 -9.43
CA ARG A 53 11.89 12.32 -10.51
C ARG A 53 12.59 10.99 -10.34
N PHE A 54 13.88 11.04 -10.00
CA PHE A 54 14.66 9.82 -9.74
C PHE A 54 14.08 9.04 -8.57
N ILE A 55 13.77 9.71 -7.45
CA ILE A 55 13.18 9.08 -6.26
C ILE A 55 11.84 8.45 -6.62
N ALA A 56 10.94 9.18 -7.30
CA ALA A 56 9.63 8.68 -7.70
C ALA A 56 9.71 7.49 -8.68
N LEU A 57 10.70 7.50 -9.60
CA LEU A 57 10.92 6.41 -10.54
C LEU A 57 11.35 5.13 -9.81
N ILE A 58 12.31 5.23 -8.90
CA ILE A 58 12.81 4.09 -8.12
C ILE A 58 11.72 3.55 -7.20
N ASP A 59 11.00 4.44 -6.53
CA ASP A 59 9.88 4.08 -5.65
C ASP A 59 8.82 3.28 -6.42
N THR A 60 8.35 3.78 -7.55
CA THR A 60 7.38 3.09 -8.41
C THR A 60 7.92 1.77 -8.94
N ALA A 61 9.20 1.71 -9.32
CA ALA A 61 9.82 0.49 -9.84
C ALA A 61 9.92 -0.63 -8.79
N ILE A 62 10.00 -0.28 -7.50
CA ILE A 62 10.08 -1.25 -6.40
C ILE A 62 8.68 -1.56 -5.86
N GLU A 63 7.84 -0.55 -5.66
CA GLU A 63 6.51 -0.68 -5.07
C GLU A 63 5.56 -1.51 -5.94
N SER A 64 5.57 -1.29 -7.25
CA SER A 64 4.69 -1.98 -8.18
C SER A 64 4.86 -3.52 -8.18
N PRO A 65 6.08 -4.08 -8.29
CA PRO A 65 6.30 -5.51 -8.13
C PRO A 65 5.93 -6.04 -6.74
N LEU A 66 6.19 -5.26 -5.68
CA LEU A 66 5.89 -5.68 -4.31
C LEU A 66 4.38 -5.82 -4.09
N GLY A 67 3.58 -4.91 -4.64
CA GLY A 67 2.12 -4.98 -4.62
C GLY A 67 1.60 -6.27 -5.26
N GLN A 68 2.13 -6.68 -6.40
CA GLN A 68 1.78 -7.93 -7.06
C GLN A 68 2.23 -9.16 -6.25
N ILE A 69 3.41 -9.09 -5.66
CA ILE A 69 3.98 -10.15 -4.84
C ILE A 69 3.15 -10.38 -3.57
N SER A 70 2.57 -9.36 -2.98
CA SER A 70 1.78 -9.44 -1.76
C SER A 70 0.48 -10.26 -1.91
N MET A 71 -0.03 -10.44 -3.13
CA MET A 71 -1.18 -11.30 -3.41
C MET A 71 -0.85 -12.80 -3.37
N ILE A 72 0.42 -13.17 -3.59
CA ILE A 72 0.85 -14.59 -3.72
C ILE A 72 0.56 -15.43 -2.46
N PRO A 73 0.87 -14.97 -1.23
CA PRO A 73 0.60 -15.74 -0.01
C PRO A 73 -0.88 -16.13 0.14
N MET A 74 -1.79 -15.21 -0.19
CA MET A 74 -3.22 -15.44 -0.10
C MET A 74 -3.70 -16.46 -1.14
N LEU A 75 -3.24 -16.33 -2.39
CA LEU A 75 -3.56 -17.28 -3.47
C LEU A 75 -3.00 -18.68 -3.16
N ALA A 76 -1.79 -18.77 -2.62
CA ALA A 76 -1.18 -20.03 -2.22
C ALA A 76 -1.93 -20.69 -1.05
N TRP A 77 -2.41 -19.90 -0.08
CA TRP A 77 -3.22 -20.41 1.03
C TRP A 77 -4.53 -21.02 0.53
N ILE A 78 -5.24 -20.36 -0.39
CA ILE A 78 -6.46 -20.90 -1.00
C ILE A 78 -6.13 -22.20 -1.76
N ALA A 79 -5.07 -22.20 -2.59
CA ALA A 79 -4.68 -23.37 -3.36
C ALA A 79 -4.40 -24.59 -2.48
N LYS A 80 -3.84 -24.37 -1.28
CA LYS A 80 -3.50 -25.42 -0.31
C LYS A 80 -4.71 -25.91 0.50
N ASN A 81 -5.59 -25.01 0.93
CA ASN A 81 -6.61 -25.30 1.94
C ASN A 81 -8.02 -25.47 1.36
N ALA A 82 -8.32 -24.96 0.17
CA ALA A 82 -9.61 -25.11 -0.45
C ALA A 82 -9.84 -26.54 -0.96
N PRO A 83 -11.04 -27.13 -0.73
CA PRO A 83 -11.41 -28.41 -1.31
C PRO A 83 -11.24 -28.42 -2.83
N PRO A 84 -10.76 -29.52 -3.47
CA PRO A 84 -10.48 -29.55 -4.90
C PRO A 84 -11.61 -29.10 -5.81
N HIS A 85 -12.86 -29.46 -5.43
CA HIS A 85 -14.08 -29.15 -6.20
C HIS A 85 -14.60 -27.72 -5.93
N LEU A 86 -14.10 -27.01 -4.92
CA LEU A 86 -14.52 -25.65 -4.55
C LEU A 86 -13.44 -24.59 -4.76
N LYS A 87 -12.27 -24.94 -5.30
CA LYS A 87 -11.16 -24.00 -5.47
C LYS A 87 -11.57 -22.75 -6.24
N ALA A 88 -12.29 -22.90 -7.36
CA ALA A 88 -12.75 -21.79 -8.16
C ALA A 88 -13.68 -20.85 -7.37
N THR A 89 -14.59 -21.40 -6.55
CA THR A 89 -15.47 -20.62 -5.68
C THR A 89 -14.69 -19.84 -4.63
N PHE A 90 -13.70 -20.47 -3.99
CA PHE A 90 -12.85 -19.79 -3.01
C PHE A 90 -12.05 -18.64 -3.66
N PHE A 91 -11.50 -18.82 -4.86
CA PHE A 91 -10.85 -17.74 -5.60
C PHE A 91 -11.81 -16.61 -5.93
N ALA A 92 -13.03 -16.90 -6.38
CA ALA A 92 -14.04 -15.89 -6.70
C ALA A 92 -14.45 -15.09 -5.45
N VAL A 93 -14.68 -15.77 -4.33
CA VAL A 93 -15.00 -15.13 -3.05
C VAL A 93 -13.86 -14.21 -2.59
N MET A 94 -12.61 -14.68 -2.65
CA MET A 94 -11.46 -13.85 -2.27
C MET A 94 -11.27 -12.66 -3.20
N ALA A 95 -11.50 -12.81 -4.50
CA ALA A 95 -11.47 -11.69 -5.44
C ALA A 95 -12.55 -10.64 -5.11
N SER A 96 -13.74 -11.08 -4.71
CA SER A 96 -14.82 -10.19 -4.27
C SER A 96 -14.46 -9.42 -2.99
N PHE A 97 -13.87 -10.08 -2.01
CA PHE A 97 -13.36 -9.41 -0.79
C PHE A 97 -12.24 -8.43 -1.10
N THR A 98 -11.33 -8.76 -2.02
CA THR A 98 -10.27 -7.84 -2.45
C THR A 98 -10.86 -6.59 -3.10
N ASN A 99 -11.84 -6.73 -4.00
CA ASN A 99 -12.53 -5.60 -4.62
C ASN A 99 -13.29 -4.75 -3.60
N LEU A 100 -13.95 -5.38 -2.63
CA LEU A 100 -14.60 -4.67 -1.53
C LEU A 100 -13.60 -3.86 -0.70
N ALA A 101 -12.45 -4.45 -0.37
CA ALA A 101 -11.37 -3.77 0.35
C ALA A 101 -10.81 -2.57 -0.44
N LEU A 102 -10.61 -2.70 -1.76
CA LEU A 102 -10.19 -1.60 -2.64
C LEU A 102 -11.23 -0.46 -2.67
N THR A 103 -12.52 -0.81 -2.74
CA THR A 103 -13.61 0.17 -2.67
C THR A 103 -13.63 0.89 -1.33
N ALA A 104 -13.50 0.15 -0.23
CA ALA A 104 -13.42 0.74 1.11
C ALA A 104 -12.19 1.65 1.27
N ALA A 105 -11.03 1.24 0.74
CA ALA A 105 -9.82 2.07 0.74
C ALA A 105 -10.01 3.37 -0.06
N SER A 106 -10.65 3.30 -1.23
CA SER A 106 -10.97 4.48 -2.05
C SER A 106 -11.90 5.46 -1.34
N LEU A 107 -12.94 4.94 -0.67
CA LEU A 107 -13.82 5.75 0.18
C LEU A 107 -13.07 6.35 1.36
N GLY A 108 -12.21 5.58 2.02
CA GLY A 108 -11.36 6.06 3.11
C GLY A 108 -10.47 7.21 2.66
N THR A 109 -9.84 7.10 1.49
CA THR A 109 -9.01 8.17 0.91
C THR A 109 -9.83 9.43 0.65
N LYS A 110 -11.06 9.29 0.13
CA LYS A 110 -11.96 10.44 -0.07
C LYS A 110 -12.22 11.17 1.26
N TYR A 111 -12.62 10.47 2.30
CA TYR A 111 -12.90 11.08 3.60
C TYR A 111 -11.64 11.67 4.25
N LEU A 112 -10.48 11.04 4.09
CA LEU A 112 -9.23 11.61 4.57
C LEU A 112 -8.88 12.91 3.84
N ASN A 113 -9.11 13.00 2.53
CA ASN A 113 -8.93 14.23 1.78
C ASN A 113 -9.88 15.36 2.23
N GLU A 114 -11.09 15.02 2.67
CA GLU A 114 -12.03 15.99 3.23
C GLU A 114 -11.57 16.48 4.63
N ILE A 115 -11.05 15.58 5.45
CA ILE A 115 -10.55 15.90 6.82
C ILE A 115 -9.31 16.79 6.73
N TYR A 116 -8.35 16.45 5.86
CA TYR A 116 -7.10 17.20 5.70
C TYR A 116 -7.18 18.31 4.64
N THR A 117 -8.40 18.59 4.10
CA THR A 117 -8.63 19.66 3.13
C THR A 117 -7.65 19.71 1.96
N VAL A 118 -7.14 18.57 1.51
CA VAL A 118 -6.22 18.48 0.37
C VAL A 118 -6.99 18.63 -0.92
N THR A 119 -6.73 19.72 -1.65
CA THR A 119 -7.40 20.02 -2.92
C THR A 119 -6.39 20.26 -4.03
N ARG A 120 -6.74 19.83 -5.25
CA ARG A 120 -5.96 20.14 -6.45
C ARG A 120 -6.49 21.40 -7.13
N GLU A 121 -5.66 22.05 -7.93
CA GLU A 121 -6.10 23.13 -8.80
C GLU A 121 -7.21 22.63 -9.74
N VAL A 122 -8.30 23.37 -9.80
CA VAL A 122 -9.43 23.12 -10.69
C VAL A 122 -9.49 24.25 -11.70
N ARG A 123 -9.48 23.91 -12.99
CA ARG A 123 -9.64 24.87 -14.09
C ARG A 123 -10.94 24.62 -14.84
N ASP A 124 -11.57 25.69 -15.26
CA ASP A 124 -12.71 25.62 -16.16
C ASP A 124 -12.26 25.08 -17.52
N ARG A 125 -13.00 24.11 -18.06
CA ARG A 125 -12.63 23.44 -19.33
C ARG A 125 -12.78 24.31 -20.57
N VAL A 126 -13.51 25.40 -20.48
CA VAL A 126 -13.82 26.27 -21.63
C VAL A 126 -12.94 27.54 -21.62
N THR A 127 -12.81 28.14 -20.43
CA THR A 127 -12.10 29.43 -20.28
C THR A 127 -10.66 29.26 -19.79
N ASP A 128 -10.23 28.03 -19.39
CA ASP A 128 -8.97 27.72 -18.72
C ASP A 128 -8.70 28.55 -17.44
N ALA A 129 -9.72 29.26 -16.97
CA ALA A 129 -9.62 30.03 -15.74
C ALA A 129 -9.54 29.13 -14.52
N VAL A 130 -8.66 29.49 -13.55
CA VAL A 130 -8.56 28.77 -12.26
C VAL A 130 -9.81 29.05 -11.44
N THR A 131 -10.63 28.03 -11.22
CA THR A 131 -11.86 28.09 -10.42
C THR A 131 -11.66 27.60 -8.99
N GLY A 132 -10.59 26.84 -8.75
CA GLY A 132 -10.18 26.38 -7.42
C GLY A 132 -8.66 26.37 -7.31
N VAL A 133 -8.14 26.97 -6.24
CA VAL A 133 -6.69 27.01 -5.96
C VAL A 133 -6.28 25.69 -5.32
N ALA A 134 -5.12 25.17 -5.68
CA ALA A 134 -4.54 23.98 -5.03
C ALA A 134 -4.16 24.29 -3.59
N ASP A 135 -4.55 23.42 -2.67
CA ASP A 135 -4.10 23.45 -1.27
C ASP A 135 -3.51 22.09 -0.91
N TYR A 136 -2.22 22.07 -0.65
CA TYR A 136 -1.46 20.87 -0.24
C TYR A 136 -0.84 21.04 1.15
N SER A 137 -1.26 22.02 1.93
CA SER A 137 -0.67 22.34 3.23
C SER A 137 -0.74 21.16 4.20
N GLU A 138 -1.80 20.38 4.16
CA GLU A 138 -2.00 19.21 5.03
C GLU A 138 -1.66 17.86 4.35
N LEU A 139 -1.16 17.89 3.11
CA LEU A 139 -0.82 16.66 2.38
C LEU A 139 0.18 15.77 3.13
N GLY A 140 1.14 16.36 3.84
CA GLY A 140 2.11 15.62 4.65
C GLY A 140 1.44 14.79 5.74
N TRP A 141 0.49 15.36 6.46
CA TRP A 141 -0.29 14.65 7.49
C TRP A 141 -1.18 13.57 6.89
N LEU A 142 -1.78 13.84 5.73
CA LEU A 142 -2.55 12.84 4.98
C LEU A 142 -1.67 11.63 4.62
N LEU A 143 -0.48 11.85 4.05
CA LEU A 143 0.45 10.79 3.68
C LEU A 143 0.90 9.96 4.90
N ILE A 144 1.22 10.61 6.02
CA ILE A 144 1.59 9.93 7.27
C ILE A 144 0.43 9.09 7.77
N THR A 145 -0.79 9.62 7.79
CA THR A 145 -1.99 8.91 8.25
C THR A 145 -2.26 7.68 7.40
N VAL A 146 -2.19 7.80 6.07
CA VAL A 146 -2.37 6.67 5.14
C VAL A 146 -1.30 5.60 5.36
N ALA A 147 -0.03 6.00 5.51
CA ALA A 147 1.07 5.07 5.79
C ALA A 147 0.88 4.34 7.14
N LEU A 148 0.46 5.04 8.18
CA LEU A 148 0.17 4.44 9.50
C LEU A 148 -1.00 3.48 9.44
N ILE A 149 -2.09 3.81 8.76
CA ILE A 149 -3.23 2.91 8.57
C ILE A 149 -2.78 1.66 7.80
N GLY A 150 -2.05 1.84 6.70
CA GLY A 150 -1.53 0.75 5.87
C GLY A 150 -0.56 -0.17 6.62
N LEU A 151 0.17 0.34 7.59
CA LEU A 151 1.08 -0.43 8.45
C LEU A 151 0.34 -1.09 9.62
N LEU A 152 -0.41 -0.29 10.40
CA LEU A 152 -0.97 -0.74 11.67
C LEU A 152 -2.16 -1.68 11.48
N LEU A 153 -3.05 -1.42 10.52
CA LEU A 153 -4.27 -2.20 10.35
C LEU A 153 -3.99 -3.67 10.00
N PRO A 154 -3.10 -4.01 9.03
CA PRO A 154 -2.74 -5.41 8.79
C PRO A 154 -2.02 -6.07 9.97
N LEU A 155 -1.11 -5.34 10.65
CA LEU A 155 -0.40 -5.87 11.81
C LEU A 155 -1.35 -6.19 12.97
N LEU A 156 -2.29 -5.28 13.27
CA LEU A 156 -3.34 -5.51 14.27
C LEU A 156 -4.23 -6.69 13.89
N THR A 157 -4.61 -6.79 12.61
CA THR A 157 -5.42 -7.91 12.11
C THR A 157 -4.72 -9.24 12.32
N VAL A 158 -3.44 -9.34 11.94
CA VAL A 158 -2.63 -10.56 12.17
C VAL A 158 -2.53 -10.86 13.66
N PHE A 159 -2.27 -9.86 14.49
CA PHE A 159 -2.17 -10.03 15.94
C PHE A 159 -3.47 -10.57 16.56
N VAL A 160 -4.62 -10.00 16.18
CA VAL A 160 -5.94 -10.43 16.66
C VAL A 160 -6.24 -11.87 16.21
N ILE A 161 -5.99 -12.19 14.93
CA ILE A 161 -6.23 -13.53 14.39
C ILE A 161 -5.34 -14.56 15.09
N GLN A 162 -4.07 -14.26 15.33
CA GLN A 162 -3.13 -15.17 16.01
C GLN A 162 -3.52 -15.47 17.47
N ARG A 163 -4.26 -14.56 18.11
CA ARG A 163 -4.80 -14.75 19.48
C ARG A 163 -6.20 -15.33 19.51
N SER A 164 -6.86 -15.45 18.38
CA SER A 164 -8.22 -15.98 18.26
C SER A 164 -8.22 -17.50 18.02
N PRO A 165 -9.37 -18.18 18.21
CA PRO A 165 -9.55 -19.57 17.79
C PRO A 165 -9.35 -19.80 16.29
N LEU A 166 -9.38 -18.72 15.48
CA LEU A 166 -9.22 -18.74 14.02
C LEU A 166 -7.75 -18.77 13.58
N ARG A 167 -6.80 -18.85 14.51
CA ARG A 167 -5.37 -18.92 14.15
C ARG A 167 -5.12 -20.10 13.20
N THR A 168 -4.41 -19.84 12.12
CA THR A 168 -3.96 -20.90 11.22
C THR A 168 -2.94 -21.78 11.95
N GLN A 169 -3.30 -23.02 12.16
CA GLN A 169 -2.33 -24.04 12.56
C GLN A 169 -1.51 -24.39 11.32
N GLN A 170 -0.21 -24.17 11.37
CA GLN A 170 0.76 -24.70 10.43
C GLN A 170 1.55 -25.79 11.08
#